data_9de63fef66d2c7bc0c6d774c7bea0407
#
_entry.id   9de63fef66d2c7bc0c6d774c7bea0407
#
_cell.length_a   1.000
_cell.length_b   1.000
_cell.length_c   1.000
_cell.angle_alpha   90.00
_cell.angle_beta   90.00
_cell.angle_gamma   90.00
#
_symmetry.space_group_name_H-M   'P 1'
#
loop_
_entity.id
_entity.type
_entity.pdbx_description
1 polymer ?
#
loop_
_entity_poly.entity_id
_entity_poly.type
_entity_poly.pdbx_seq_one_letter_code
_entity_poly.pdbx_strand_id
1 'polypeptide(L)'
;GSTPDQNLIMMDGITIYNPYHLGGIFSTFNTDAIKEADFHAGGFPARYGGRMGAILNVINREGNTEKFQGNANVSLVSSKILIEGPTPKFMKTKGSWMVAGRRTYFDQVINAILRSSGAGKEVKFPYYFYDYQIKVNLDLNPDHRLTYSRFYGDDVLEINVSSNEEEYDVYSDYYENRKSKFKIEWPWGNHTNSLTWRWLVNPKLVARTFIANSRYRFHFDMTAREEGDWRMGSETGTYGDQFSFDFFDIIDDKTLETELSWHGIANHQLKGGAQLKRVNYNLGMEFEFSNLDTTLFLNPLNMKDETVETSLFIQDKWDVSSKLAFQIGGRLMDYSLHKELYFDPRFGLKYLLRQDLSLKLALGRYHQFLTIANPEDETLRIIDFWLGLPADRPAMYADHAILGVEYLSEKNWLFRAETYYKHFENLITLKQGELFTEETD
;
A
#
# COMPACT_ATOMS: atom_id res chain seq x y z
N GLY A 1 -8.23 17.01 -8.43
CA GLY A 1 -7.41 16.02 -7.77
C GLY A 1 -7.52 14.68 -8.47
N SER A 2 -6.90 13.69 -7.90
CA SER A 2 -6.99 12.30 -8.30
C SER A 2 -7.46 11.48 -7.11
N THR A 3 -8.10 10.34 -7.36
CA THR A 3 -8.46 9.38 -6.32
C THR A 3 -7.21 8.65 -5.80
N PRO A 4 -7.18 8.12 -4.58
CA PRO A 4 -5.99 7.46 -4.01
C PRO A 4 -5.46 6.29 -4.83
N ASP A 5 -6.34 5.50 -5.47
CA ASP A 5 -5.97 4.39 -6.36
C ASP A 5 -5.22 4.84 -7.63
N GLN A 6 -5.38 6.11 -8.01
CA GLN A 6 -4.66 6.73 -9.14
C GLN A 6 -3.23 7.15 -8.77
N ASN A 7 -2.87 7.12 -7.49
CA ASN A 7 -1.53 7.50 -7.03
C ASN A 7 -0.64 6.28 -6.84
N LEU A 8 0.60 6.37 -7.30
CA LEU A 8 1.63 5.37 -7.04
C LEU A 8 2.38 5.75 -5.76
N ILE A 9 2.12 4.99 -4.72
CA ILE A 9 2.81 5.17 -3.43
C ILE A 9 3.80 4.04 -3.26
N MET A 10 5.07 4.39 -2.98
CA MET A 10 6.15 3.42 -2.90
C MET A 10 7.01 3.65 -1.65
N MET A 11 7.59 2.57 -1.15
CA MET A 11 8.65 2.58 -0.17
C MET A 11 9.87 1.85 -0.75
N ASP A 12 11.00 2.55 -0.85
CA ASP A 12 12.22 2.05 -1.49
C ASP A 12 12.01 1.55 -2.94
N GLY A 13 11.02 2.12 -3.65
CA GLY A 13 10.63 1.73 -5.00
C GLY A 13 9.63 0.57 -5.10
N ILE A 14 9.17 0.02 -3.96
CA ILE A 14 8.17 -1.05 -3.91
C ILE A 14 6.79 -0.43 -3.70
N THR A 15 5.80 -0.85 -4.48
CA THR A 15 4.42 -0.40 -4.34
C THR A 15 3.86 -0.73 -2.97
N ILE A 16 3.22 0.26 -2.32
CA ILE A 16 2.43 0.12 -1.09
C ILE A 16 0.97 0.35 -1.50
N TYR A 17 0.11 -0.65 -1.34
CA TYR A 17 -1.28 -0.59 -1.79
C TYR A 17 -2.18 0.17 -0.83
N ASN A 18 -1.99 0.01 0.47
CA ASN A 18 -2.66 0.82 1.49
C ASN A 18 -1.62 1.53 2.36
N PRO A 19 -1.32 2.82 2.11
CA PRO A 19 -0.28 3.57 2.82
C PRO A 19 -0.74 4.14 4.15
N TYR A 20 -1.85 3.66 4.71
CA TYR A 20 -2.49 4.21 5.89
C TYR A 20 -2.77 3.17 6.95
N HIS A 21 -2.79 3.63 8.21
CA HIS A 21 -3.35 2.93 9.35
C HIS A 21 -4.63 3.64 9.80
N LEU A 22 -5.55 2.90 10.41
CA LEU A 22 -6.82 3.38 10.96
C LEU A 22 -7.57 4.29 9.98
N GLY A 23 -7.82 3.79 8.75
CA GLY A 23 -8.64 4.50 7.77
C GLY A 23 -8.07 5.86 7.32
N GLY A 24 -6.76 6.07 7.38
CA GLY A 24 -6.11 7.31 6.95
C GLY A 24 -5.70 8.27 8.08
N ILE A 25 -5.98 7.95 9.34
CA ILE A 25 -5.59 8.79 10.48
C ILE A 25 -4.06 8.78 10.68
N PHE A 26 -3.41 7.65 10.44
CA PHE A 26 -1.95 7.52 10.54
C PHE A 26 -1.36 7.03 9.23
N SER A 27 -0.15 7.49 8.93
CA SER A 27 0.63 6.98 7.81
C SER A 27 1.37 5.71 8.19
N THR A 28 1.52 4.77 7.26
CA THR A 28 2.38 3.59 7.40
C THR A 28 3.87 3.93 7.43
N PHE A 29 4.23 5.15 7.05
CA PHE A 29 5.63 5.60 7.00
C PHE A 29 6.12 6.01 8.39
N ASN A 30 7.12 5.28 8.92
CA ASN A 30 7.81 5.67 10.15
C ASN A 30 8.81 6.80 9.84
N THR A 31 8.48 8.02 10.27
CA THR A 31 9.29 9.22 10.00
C THR A 31 10.74 9.13 10.46
N ASP A 32 11.04 8.35 11.51
CA ASP A 32 12.40 8.19 12.03
C ASP A 32 13.28 7.36 11.08
N ALA A 33 12.67 6.47 10.27
CA ALA A 33 13.35 5.63 9.30
C ALA A 33 13.48 6.28 7.91
N ILE A 34 12.80 7.40 7.64
CA ILE A 34 12.82 8.04 6.33
C ILE A 34 14.10 8.85 6.15
N LYS A 35 14.73 8.70 4.96
CA LYS A 35 15.81 9.54 4.49
C LYS A 35 15.29 10.71 3.66
N GLU A 36 14.40 10.40 2.70
CA GLU A 36 13.83 11.40 1.77
C GLU A 36 12.50 10.90 1.21
N ALA A 37 11.72 11.80 0.65
CA ALA A 37 10.50 11.50 -0.06
C ALA A 37 10.45 12.32 -1.35
N ASP A 38 10.31 11.62 -2.49
CA ASP A 38 10.13 12.21 -3.81
C ASP A 38 8.64 12.25 -4.14
N PHE A 39 8.10 13.45 -4.34
CA PHE A 39 6.70 13.63 -4.71
C PHE A 39 6.57 14.31 -6.08
N HIS A 40 5.83 13.66 -6.98
CA HIS A 40 5.46 14.19 -8.28
C HIS A 40 3.94 14.27 -8.37
N ALA A 41 3.37 15.47 -8.29
CA ALA A 41 1.94 15.71 -8.45
C ALA A 41 1.43 15.42 -9.89
N GLY A 42 2.33 15.28 -10.85
CA GLY A 42 2.15 14.95 -12.25
C GLY A 42 3.45 15.17 -13.01
N GLY A 43 3.48 14.97 -14.33
CA GLY A 43 4.68 15.17 -15.12
C GLY A 43 5.84 14.23 -14.74
N PHE A 44 5.55 13.05 -14.20
CA PHE A 44 6.57 12.14 -13.68
C PHE A 44 7.35 11.39 -14.78
N PRO A 45 8.61 10.99 -14.49
CA PRO A 45 9.50 10.33 -15.43
C PRO A 45 8.96 9.04 -16.04
N ALA A 46 9.44 8.66 -17.25
CA ALA A 46 9.00 7.49 -18.02
C ALA A 46 9.25 6.15 -17.31
N ARG A 47 10.15 6.10 -16.33
CA ARG A 47 10.35 4.95 -15.46
C ARG A 47 9.08 4.55 -14.71
N TYR A 48 8.29 5.53 -14.27
CA TYR A 48 7.07 5.29 -13.51
C TYR A 48 5.88 5.06 -14.44
N GLY A 49 5.07 4.06 -14.15
CA GLY A 49 3.85 3.73 -14.89
C GLY A 49 2.81 3.03 -14.02
N GLY A 50 1.68 2.66 -14.64
CA GLY A 50 0.60 1.93 -13.98
C GLY A 50 -0.24 2.76 -13.01
N ARG A 51 -0.08 4.10 -13.00
CA ARG A 51 -0.90 5.05 -12.23
C ARG A 51 -1.01 6.37 -12.98
N MET A 52 -2.14 7.07 -12.79
CA MET A 52 -2.51 8.25 -13.56
C MET A 52 -2.38 9.57 -12.75
N GLY A 53 -2.40 9.52 -11.44
CA GLY A 53 -2.57 10.71 -10.59
C GLY A 53 -1.26 11.39 -10.20
N ALA A 54 -0.58 10.80 -9.23
CA ALA A 54 0.67 11.30 -8.67
C ALA A 54 1.59 10.15 -8.28
N ILE A 55 2.85 10.47 -7.94
CA ILE A 55 3.81 9.50 -7.42
C ILE A 55 4.38 10.03 -6.12
N LEU A 56 4.42 9.18 -5.10
CA LEU A 56 5.15 9.37 -3.87
C LEU A 56 6.10 8.18 -3.68
N ASN A 57 7.40 8.44 -3.69
CA ASN A 57 8.41 7.44 -3.38
C ASN A 57 9.13 7.82 -2.08
N VAL A 58 8.91 7.07 -1.02
CA VAL A 58 9.54 7.25 0.28
C VAL A 58 10.77 6.35 0.34
N ILE A 59 11.92 6.93 0.59
CA ILE A 59 13.21 6.23 0.64
C ILE A 59 13.67 6.16 2.09
N ASN A 60 13.88 4.95 2.57
CA ASN A 60 14.35 4.70 3.91
C ASN A 60 15.86 4.97 4.05
N ARG A 61 16.29 5.27 5.28
CA ARG A 61 17.70 5.40 5.65
C ARG A 61 18.46 4.12 5.30
N GLU A 62 19.71 4.32 4.92
CA GLU A 62 20.59 3.20 4.54
C GLU A 62 21.29 2.54 5.74
N GLY A 63 21.18 3.17 6.92
CA GLY A 63 21.95 2.81 8.09
C GLY A 63 23.31 3.53 8.16
N ASN A 64 23.91 3.52 9.34
CA ASN A 64 25.19 4.18 9.58
C ASN A 64 26.35 3.24 9.22
N THR A 65 27.29 3.70 8.39
CA THR A 65 28.46 2.91 7.96
C THR A 65 29.66 2.97 8.92
N GLU A 66 29.64 3.87 9.89
CA GLU A 66 30.81 4.15 10.76
C GLU A 66 30.60 3.61 12.18
N LYS A 67 29.41 3.83 12.74
CA LYS A 67 29.13 3.50 14.15
C LYS A 67 27.73 2.97 14.34
N PHE A 68 27.55 2.15 15.35
CA PHE A 68 26.24 1.76 15.86
C PHE A 68 25.58 2.98 16.53
N GLN A 69 24.32 3.20 16.22
CA GLN A 69 23.50 4.22 16.88
C GLN A 69 22.03 3.77 16.92
N GLY A 70 21.29 4.37 17.82
CA GLY A 70 19.86 4.10 17.97
C GLY A 70 19.10 5.30 18.48
N ASN A 71 17.82 5.32 18.21
CA ASN A 71 16.86 6.29 18.69
C ASN A 71 15.62 5.53 19.19
N ALA A 72 15.09 5.93 20.33
CA ALA A 72 13.82 5.44 20.84
C ALA A 72 12.93 6.64 21.19
N ASN A 73 11.68 6.55 20.78
CA ASN A 73 10.67 7.56 21.04
C ASN A 73 9.45 6.89 21.65
N VAL A 74 8.99 7.41 22.77
CA VAL A 74 7.78 6.94 23.46
C VAL A 74 6.83 8.11 23.61
N SER A 75 5.63 7.98 23.09
CA SER A 75 4.55 8.96 23.19
C SER A 75 3.35 8.36 23.92
N LEU A 76 2.28 9.13 24.11
CA LEU A 76 1.05 8.63 24.75
C LEU A 76 0.34 7.56 23.90
N VAL A 77 0.61 7.49 22.60
CA VAL A 77 -0.15 6.64 21.67
C VAL A 77 0.71 5.57 20.99
N SER A 78 2.04 5.77 20.91
CA SER A 78 2.93 4.83 20.21
C SER A 78 4.35 4.87 20.76
N SER A 79 5.04 3.75 20.58
CA SER A 79 6.50 3.66 20.76
C SER A 79 7.15 3.37 19.42
N LYS A 80 8.30 4.00 19.19
CA LYS A 80 9.16 3.81 18.03
C LYS A 80 10.57 3.49 18.48
N ILE A 81 11.24 2.63 17.71
CA ILE A 81 12.66 2.35 17.86
C ILE A 81 13.31 2.36 16.49
N LEU A 82 14.50 2.91 16.40
CA LEU A 82 15.39 2.83 15.26
C LEU A 82 16.77 2.45 15.75
N ILE A 83 17.35 1.44 15.15
CA ILE A 83 18.75 1.05 15.36
C ILE A 83 19.44 0.87 14.02
N GLU A 84 20.67 1.34 13.92
CA GLU A 84 21.43 1.28 12.68
C GLU A 84 22.93 1.18 12.95
N GLY A 85 23.67 0.64 12.02
CA GLY A 85 25.12 0.50 12.18
C GLY A 85 25.80 -0.10 10.96
N PRO A 86 27.17 -0.18 11.02
CA PRO A 86 27.95 -0.86 9.99
C PRO A 86 27.73 -2.38 10.03
N THR A 87 28.00 -3.03 8.91
CA THR A 87 28.05 -4.49 8.87
C THR A 87 29.07 -5.04 9.89
N PRO A 88 28.74 -6.14 10.58
CA PRO A 88 29.66 -6.74 11.56
C PRO A 88 31.01 -7.10 10.94
N LYS A 89 32.10 -6.90 11.67
CA LYS A 89 33.48 -7.09 11.17
C LYS A 89 33.76 -8.51 10.65
N PHE A 90 33.03 -9.52 11.12
CA PHE A 90 33.18 -10.90 10.64
C PHE A 90 32.62 -11.10 9.22
N MET A 91 31.74 -10.23 8.75
CA MET A 91 31.17 -10.27 7.39
C MET A 91 32.12 -9.57 6.42
N LYS A 92 33.32 -9.75 6.30
CA LYS A 92 34.33 -9.23 5.34
C LYS A 92 33.83 -8.21 4.28
N THR A 93 32.55 -7.93 4.20
CA THR A 93 31.86 -7.05 3.27
C THR A 93 31.50 -5.76 3.98
N LYS A 94 31.90 -4.62 3.43
CA LYS A 94 31.51 -3.30 3.92
C LYS A 94 30.03 -3.07 3.65
N GLY A 95 29.40 -2.29 4.51
CA GLY A 95 28.01 -1.93 4.34
C GLY A 95 27.39 -1.37 5.61
N SER A 96 26.08 -1.29 5.60
CA SER A 96 25.29 -0.78 6.72
C SER A 96 23.96 -1.52 6.83
N TRP A 97 23.37 -1.44 7.98
CA TRP A 97 22.03 -1.93 8.21
C TRP A 97 21.22 -0.97 9.07
N MET A 98 19.91 -1.02 8.91
CA MET A 98 18.92 -0.29 9.68
C MET A 98 17.74 -1.20 10.00
N VAL A 99 17.27 -1.14 11.25
CA VAL A 99 16.03 -1.74 11.71
C VAL A 99 15.23 -0.68 12.43
N ALA A 100 13.98 -0.50 12.02
CA ALA A 100 13.05 0.38 12.70
C ALA A 100 11.77 -0.38 13.01
N GLY A 101 11.13 -0.05 14.13
CA GLY A 101 9.85 -0.59 14.53
C GLY A 101 8.98 0.46 15.18
N ARG A 102 7.67 0.33 15.02
CA ARG A 102 6.66 1.14 15.66
C ARG A 102 5.49 0.26 16.10
N ARG A 103 4.93 0.52 17.28
CA ARG A 103 3.65 -0.05 17.72
C ARG A 103 2.84 1.02 18.43
N THR A 104 1.55 1.05 18.15
CA THR A 104 0.58 1.80 18.94
C THR A 104 0.10 0.94 20.11
N TYR A 105 -0.33 1.59 21.18
CA TYR A 105 -0.87 0.92 22.36
C TYR A 105 -2.18 1.58 22.84
N PHE A 106 -2.99 2.03 21.90
CA PHE A 106 -4.35 2.49 22.18
C PHE A 106 -5.14 1.44 22.97
N ASP A 107 -5.00 0.18 22.57
CA ASP A 107 -5.57 -0.98 23.25
C ASP A 107 -5.20 -1.00 24.74
N GLN A 108 -3.94 -0.79 25.09
CA GLN A 108 -3.46 -0.85 26.47
C GLN A 108 -3.87 0.38 27.29
N VAL A 109 -3.70 1.58 26.73
CA VAL A 109 -3.99 2.85 27.44
C VAL A 109 -5.49 2.98 27.69
N ILE A 110 -6.32 2.76 26.65
CA ILE A 110 -7.77 2.85 26.80
C ILE A 110 -8.29 1.77 27.75
N ASN A 111 -7.78 0.53 27.63
CA ASN A 111 -8.16 -0.54 28.53
C ASN A 111 -7.76 -0.26 29.99
N ALA A 112 -6.63 0.41 30.23
CA ALA A 112 -6.25 0.84 31.59
C ALA A 112 -7.22 1.89 32.15
N ILE A 113 -7.65 2.87 31.33
CA ILE A 113 -8.64 3.87 31.69
C ILE A 113 -10.00 3.22 31.97
N LEU A 114 -10.49 2.34 31.09
CA LEU A 114 -11.75 1.61 31.26
C LEU A 114 -11.77 0.78 32.55
N ARG A 115 -10.68 0.08 32.87
CA ARG A 115 -10.56 -0.68 34.11
C ARG A 115 -10.61 0.23 35.37
N SER A 116 -9.96 1.41 35.30
CA SER A 116 -9.94 2.36 36.43
C SER A 116 -11.30 3.03 36.67
N SER A 117 -12.13 3.19 35.63
CA SER A 117 -13.48 3.75 35.72
C SER A 117 -14.56 2.75 36.16
N GLY A 118 -14.19 1.48 36.37
CA GLY A 118 -15.13 0.40 36.72
C GLY A 118 -15.93 -0.18 35.55
N ALA A 119 -15.86 0.44 34.36
CA ALA A 119 -16.54 -0.06 33.14
C ALA A 119 -15.81 -1.22 32.45
N GLY A 120 -14.60 -1.54 32.86
CA GLY A 120 -13.64 -2.30 32.08
C GLY A 120 -13.48 -3.78 32.38
N LYS A 121 -14.43 -4.45 33.02
CA LYS A 121 -14.33 -5.91 33.16
C LYS A 121 -14.75 -6.66 31.90
N GLU A 122 -15.62 -6.07 31.08
CA GLU A 122 -16.27 -6.72 29.92
C GLU A 122 -15.90 -6.07 28.58
N VAL A 123 -15.45 -4.81 28.55
CA VAL A 123 -15.15 -4.08 27.31
C VAL A 123 -13.65 -3.87 27.17
N LYS A 124 -13.07 -4.33 26.09
CA LYS A 124 -11.69 -4.05 25.69
C LYS A 124 -11.69 -3.21 24.43
N PHE A 125 -10.84 -2.17 24.39
CA PHE A 125 -10.61 -1.44 23.13
C PHE A 125 -9.87 -2.35 22.16
N PRO A 126 -10.43 -2.59 20.97
CA PRO A 126 -10.04 -3.74 20.14
C PRO A 126 -8.95 -3.46 19.13
N TYR A 127 -8.37 -2.24 19.06
CA TYR A 127 -7.55 -1.83 17.94
C TYR A 127 -6.12 -1.44 18.35
N TYR A 128 -5.14 -1.90 17.55
CA TYR A 128 -3.76 -1.43 17.52
C TYR A 128 -3.17 -1.66 16.13
N PHE A 129 -2.05 -0.99 15.82
CA PHE A 129 -1.23 -1.30 14.65
C PHE A 129 0.25 -1.35 15.02
N TYR A 130 1.00 -2.03 14.19
CA TYR A 130 2.45 -2.11 14.28
C TYR A 130 3.08 -2.17 12.90
N ASP A 131 4.31 -1.69 12.81
CA ASP A 131 5.13 -1.80 11.61
C ASP A 131 6.60 -1.99 11.98
N TYR A 132 7.32 -2.65 11.07
CA TYR A 132 8.77 -2.70 11.11
C TYR A 132 9.37 -2.60 9.73
N GLN A 133 10.61 -2.07 9.68
CA GLN A 133 11.38 -1.85 8.48
C GLN A 133 12.79 -2.37 8.71
N ILE A 134 13.32 -3.05 7.71
CA ILE A 134 14.69 -3.56 7.71
C ILE A 134 15.32 -3.17 6.38
N LYS A 135 16.51 -2.58 6.43
CA LYS A 135 17.32 -2.31 5.24
C LYS A 135 18.76 -2.71 5.49
N VAL A 136 19.32 -3.44 4.55
CA VAL A 136 20.71 -3.92 4.60
C VAL A 136 21.38 -3.59 3.29
N ASN A 137 22.53 -2.93 3.38
CA ASN A 137 23.35 -2.57 2.23
C ASN A 137 24.69 -3.29 2.33
N LEU A 138 25.11 -3.95 1.26
CA LEU A 138 26.36 -4.69 1.16
C LEU A 138 27.15 -4.20 -0.06
N ASP A 139 28.28 -3.58 0.16
CA ASP A 139 29.23 -3.19 -0.88
C ASP A 139 30.16 -4.38 -1.16
N LEU A 140 29.78 -5.23 -2.13
CA LEU A 140 30.51 -6.45 -2.49
C LEU A 140 31.92 -6.10 -2.97
N ASN A 141 32.03 -5.02 -3.73
CA ASN A 141 33.25 -4.36 -4.17
C ASN A 141 32.90 -2.91 -4.59
N PRO A 142 33.84 -2.07 -5.06
CA PRO A 142 33.55 -0.68 -5.45
C PRO A 142 32.47 -0.53 -6.52
N ASP A 143 32.30 -1.52 -7.39
CA ASP A 143 31.38 -1.45 -8.52
C ASP A 143 30.04 -2.13 -8.25
N HIS A 144 29.93 -3.01 -7.25
CA HIS A 144 28.75 -3.81 -6.98
C HIS A 144 28.23 -3.60 -5.57
N ARG A 145 26.95 -3.18 -5.48
CA ARG A 145 26.22 -3.05 -4.22
C ARG A 145 24.92 -3.83 -4.27
N LEU A 146 24.63 -4.59 -3.23
CA LEU A 146 23.34 -5.21 -2.97
C LEU A 146 22.63 -4.47 -1.84
N THR A 147 21.34 -4.22 -2.03
CA THR A 147 20.46 -3.65 -1.01
C THR A 147 19.25 -4.54 -0.85
N TYR A 148 19.03 -5.04 0.37
CA TYR A 148 17.79 -5.69 0.76
C TYR A 148 16.93 -4.70 1.54
N SER A 149 15.63 -4.64 1.23
CA SER A 149 14.67 -3.82 1.94
C SER A 149 13.41 -4.63 2.25
N ARG A 150 12.92 -4.52 3.47
CA ARG A 150 11.69 -5.13 3.93
C ARG A 150 10.85 -4.13 4.71
N PHE A 151 9.58 -4.12 4.42
CA PHE A 151 8.55 -3.47 5.24
C PHE A 151 7.46 -4.48 5.59
N TYR A 152 6.98 -4.39 6.81
CA TYR A 152 5.85 -5.15 7.30
C TYR A 152 5.02 -4.23 8.19
N GLY A 153 3.75 -4.08 7.91
CA GLY A 153 2.84 -3.27 8.72
C GLY A 153 1.45 -3.85 8.68
N ASP A 154 0.87 -4.07 9.85
CA ASP A 154 -0.50 -4.55 10.02
C ASP A 154 -1.28 -3.69 11.01
N ASP A 155 -2.52 -3.45 10.67
CA ASP A 155 -3.59 -3.02 11.56
C ASP A 155 -4.31 -4.27 12.07
N VAL A 156 -4.69 -4.26 13.34
CA VAL A 156 -5.39 -5.36 13.97
C VAL A 156 -6.56 -4.82 14.76
N LEU A 157 -7.76 -5.26 14.40
CA LEU A 157 -8.98 -5.02 15.15
C LEU A 157 -9.57 -6.37 15.55
N GLU A 158 -9.69 -6.62 16.85
CA GLU A 158 -10.19 -7.87 17.41
C GLU A 158 -11.28 -7.60 18.44
N ILE A 159 -12.49 -8.08 18.17
CA ILE A 159 -13.60 -8.05 19.13
C ILE A 159 -13.90 -9.48 19.52
N ASN A 160 -13.96 -9.75 20.80
CA ASN A 160 -14.31 -11.06 21.32
C ASN A 160 -15.20 -10.87 22.57
N VAL A 161 -16.47 -11.22 22.40
CA VAL A 161 -17.49 -11.12 23.45
C VAL A 161 -18.03 -12.51 23.69
N SER A 162 -18.14 -12.91 24.93
CA SER A 162 -18.76 -14.16 25.34
C SER A 162 -19.68 -13.92 26.53
N SER A 163 -20.84 -14.54 26.51
CA SER A 163 -21.77 -14.58 27.64
C SER A 163 -22.10 -16.01 28.01
N ASN A 164 -22.45 -16.20 29.23
CA ASN A 164 -23.03 -17.43 29.76
C ASN A 164 -24.25 -17.02 30.58
N GLU A 165 -25.42 -17.47 30.15
CA GLU A 165 -26.70 -17.12 30.75
C GLU A 165 -27.39 -18.42 31.19
N GLU A 166 -27.85 -18.41 32.44
CA GLU A 166 -28.66 -19.48 32.97
C GLU A 166 -30.06 -18.93 33.25
N GLU A 167 -31.08 -19.56 32.69
CA GLU A 167 -32.47 -19.18 32.87
C GLU A 167 -33.23 -20.35 33.53
N TYR A 168 -34.03 -20.02 34.53
CA TYR A 168 -34.90 -20.97 35.20
C TYR A 168 -36.28 -20.39 35.39
N ASP A 169 -37.27 -21.02 34.78
CA ASP A 169 -38.69 -20.68 34.96
C ASP A 169 -39.38 -21.74 35.88
N VAL A 170 -39.73 -21.29 37.06
CA VAL A 170 -40.36 -22.10 38.11
C VAL A 170 -41.75 -22.64 37.68
N TYR A 171 -42.46 -21.90 36.84
CA TYR A 171 -43.83 -22.26 36.46
C TYR A 171 -43.88 -23.35 35.39
N SER A 172 -42.91 -23.41 34.53
CA SER A 172 -42.79 -24.40 33.45
C SER A 172 -41.78 -25.51 33.74
N ASP A 173 -41.08 -25.47 34.90
CA ASP A 173 -39.93 -26.33 35.22
C ASP A 173 -38.91 -26.34 34.08
N TYR A 174 -38.70 -25.17 33.47
CA TYR A 174 -37.76 -24.96 32.39
C TYR A 174 -36.43 -24.45 32.92
N TYR A 175 -35.36 -25.10 32.48
CA TYR A 175 -33.98 -24.66 32.73
C TYR A 175 -33.27 -24.64 31.39
N GLU A 176 -32.52 -23.54 31.15
CA GLU A 176 -31.63 -23.40 30.02
C GLU A 176 -30.29 -22.83 30.49
N ASN A 177 -29.21 -23.41 29.95
CA ASN A 177 -27.86 -22.86 30.08
C ASN A 177 -27.36 -22.55 28.67
N ARG A 178 -27.26 -21.24 28.33
CA ARG A 178 -26.93 -20.72 27.03
C ARG A 178 -25.56 -20.05 27.06
N LYS A 179 -24.68 -20.46 26.15
CA LYS A 179 -23.35 -19.85 25.93
C LYS A 179 -23.33 -19.21 24.57
N SER A 180 -23.05 -17.92 24.52
CA SER A 180 -22.92 -17.18 23.28
C SER A 180 -21.50 -16.65 23.13
N LYS A 181 -20.97 -16.72 21.93
CA LYS A 181 -19.66 -16.18 21.57
C LYS A 181 -19.76 -15.40 20.26
N PHE A 182 -19.33 -14.17 20.29
CA PHE A 182 -19.21 -13.29 19.13
C PHE A 182 -17.76 -12.87 18.98
N LYS A 183 -17.20 -13.11 17.77
CA LYS A 183 -15.82 -12.81 17.46
C LYS A 183 -15.75 -12.05 16.13
N ILE A 184 -14.98 -10.96 16.10
CA ILE A 184 -14.53 -10.30 14.87
C ILE A 184 -13.01 -10.25 14.90
N GLU A 185 -12.39 -10.67 13.80
CA GLU A 185 -10.98 -10.50 13.50
C GLU A 185 -10.85 -9.72 12.19
N TRP A 186 -10.21 -8.59 12.23
CA TRP A 186 -10.09 -7.70 11.10
C TRP A 186 -8.65 -7.20 10.96
N PRO A 187 -7.73 -8.02 10.44
CA PRO A 187 -6.38 -7.61 10.10
C PRO A 187 -6.28 -7.09 8.66
N TRP A 188 -5.54 -6.00 8.45
CA TRP A 188 -5.16 -5.52 7.13
C TRP A 188 -3.77 -4.90 7.16
N GLY A 189 -3.07 -4.92 6.02
CA GLY A 189 -1.73 -4.35 5.97
C GLY A 189 -0.93 -4.66 4.72
N ASN A 190 0.32 -4.20 4.72
CA ASN A 190 1.25 -4.38 3.61
C ASN A 190 2.51 -5.11 4.07
N HIS A 191 2.95 -6.08 3.26
CA HIS A 191 4.19 -6.81 3.47
C HIS A 191 5.04 -6.72 2.20
N THR A 192 6.21 -6.12 2.29
CA THR A 192 7.07 -5.94 1.12
C THR A 192 8.48 -6.48 1.35
N ASN A 193 9.07 -6.98 0.28
CA ASN A 193 10.46 -7.40 0.25
C ASN A 193 11.07 -6.99 -1.09
N SER A 194 12.31 -6.54 -1.09
CA SER A 194 13.07 -6.32 -2.33
C SER A 194 14.54 -6.61 -2.20
N LEU A 195 15.14 -6.93 -3.33
CA LEU A 195 16.57 -7.01 -3.53
C LEU A 195 16.94 -6.12 -4.71
N THR A 196 17.79 -5.15 -4.48
CA THR A 196 18.34 -4.26 -5.52
C THR A 196 19.82 -4.56 -5.71
N TRP A 197 20.21 -4.84 -6.94
CA TRP A 197 21.61 -4.92 -7.34
C TRP A 197 21.95 -3.69 -8.16
N ARG A 198 22.90 -2.88 -7.67
CA ARG A 198 23.51 -1.77 -8.40
C ARG A 198 24.89 -2.18 -8.90
N TRP A 199 25.13 -2.01 -10.17
CA TRP A 199 26.41 -2.26 -10.84
C TRP A 199 26.90 -1.01 -11.56
N LEU A 200 28.06 -0.50 -11.15
CA LEU A 200 28.79 0.52 -11.86
C LEU A 200 29.58 -0.18 -12.97
N VAL A 201 28.97 -0.31 -14.15
CA VAL A 201 29.57 -1.01 -15.30
C VAL A 201 30.86 -0.32 -15.77
N ASN A 202 30.83 1.00 -15.78
CA ASN A 202 31.96 1.90 -15.98
C ASN A 202 31.59 3.32 -15.48
N PRO A 203 32.53 4.30 -15.45
CA PRO A 203 32.25 5.65 -14.91
C PRO A 203 31.09 6.39 -15.57
N LYS A 204 30.62 5.94 -16.73
CA LYS A 204 29.50 6.56 -17.48
C LYS A 204 28.23 5.73 -17.51
N LEU A 205 28.26 4.48 -17.05
CA LEU A 205 27.13 3.56 -17.13
C LEU A 205 26.88 2.86 -15.81
N VAL A 206 25.69 3.04 -15.26
CA VAL A 206 25.19 2.35 -14.08
C VAL A 206 24.02 1.47 -14.49
N ALA A 207 24.03 0.21 -14.09
CA ALA A 207 22.91 -0.71 -14.18
C ALA A 207 22.31 -0.91 -12.78
N ARG A 208 21.00 -0.96 -12.70
CA ARG A 208 20.25 -1.27 -11.49
C ARG A 208 19.20 -2.34 -11.82
N THR A 209 19.29 -3.48 -11.16
CA THR A 209 18.27 -4.53 -11.24
C THR A 209 17.56 -4.62 -9.89
N PHE A 210 16.25 -4.68 -9.93
CA PHE A 210 15.37 -4.65 -8.78
C PHE A 210 14.37 -5.80 -8.87
N ILE A 211 14.31 -6.62 -7.82
CA ILE A 211 13.33 -7.69 -7.67
C ILE A 211 12.55 -7.39 -6.41
N ALA A 212 11.23 -7.37 -6.50
CA ALA A 212 10.35 -7.06 -5.38
C ALA A 212 9.13 -7.97 -5.33
N ASN A 213 8.65 -8.16 -4.12
CA ASN A 213 7.32 -8.67 -3.83
C ASN A 213 6.62 -7.67 -2.89
N SER A 214 5.43 -7.26 -3.25
CA SER A 214 4.52 -6.46 -2.43
C SER A 214 3.21 -7.21 -2.26
N ARG A 215 2.82 -7.45 -1.02
CA ARG A 215 1.56 -8.09 -0.70
C ARG A 215 0.72 -7.14 0.15
N TYR A 216 -0.46 -6.83 -0.33
CA TYR A 216 -1.54 -6.24 0.45
C TYR A 216 -2.47 -7.35 0.90
N ARG A 217 -2.95 -7.27 2.12
CA ARG A 217 -3.93 -8.17 2.70
C ARG A 217 -4.98 -7.36 3.44
N PHE A 218 -6.21 -7.62 3.12
CA PHE A 218 -7.39 -7.26 3.89
C PHE A 218 -8.13 -8.54 4.22
N HIS A 219 -8.51 -8.72 5.47
CA HIS A 219 -9.26 -9.88 5.90
C HIS A 219 -10.25 -9.46 6.99
N PHE A 220 -11.50 -9.83 6.84
CA PHE A 220 -12.56 -9.61 7.82
C PHE A 220 -13.22 -10.95 8.11
N ASP A 221 -13.04 -11.46 9.30
CA ASP A 221 -13.68 -12.67 9.81
C ASP A 221 -14.65 -12.32 10.93
N MET A 222 -15.88 -12.77 10.84
CA MET A 222 -16.89 -12.63 11.87
C MET A 222 -17.50 -14.00 12.18
N THR A 223 -17.47 -14.40 13.43
CA THR A 223 -18.09 -15.65 13.90
C THR A 223 -19.05 -15.33 15.03
N ALA A 224 -20.29 -15.80 14.91
CA ALA A 224 -21.28 -15.84 15.97
C ALA A 224 -21.62 -17.30 16.27
N ARG A 225 -21.48 -17.72 17.50
CA ARG A 225 -21.79 -19.08 17.95
C ARG A 225 -22.67 -19.02 19.17
N GLU A 226 -23.69 -19.83 19.17
CA GLU A 226 -24.55 -20.08 20.32
C GLU A 226 -24.66 -21.57 20.55
N GLU A 227 -24.50 -22.02 21.79
CA GLU A 227 -24.66 -23.41 22.19
C GLU A 227 -25.33 -23.47 23.57
N GLY A 228 -26.15 -24.46 23.78
CA GLY A 228 -26.82 -24.62 25.07
C GLY A 228 -27.40 -25.99 25.30
N ASP A 229 -27.76 -26.20 26.54
CA ASP A 229 -28.53 -27.32 27.00
C ASP A 229 -29.79 -26.82 27.73
N TRP A 230 -30.89 -27.50 27.49
CA TRP A 230 -32.17 -27.17 28.09
C TRP A 230 -32.84 -28.43 28.73
N ARG A 231 -33.65 -28.17 29.74
CA ARG A 231 -34.50 -29.17 30.40
C ARG A 231 -35.87 -28.59 30.66
N MET A 232 -36.89 -29.36 30.34
CA MET A 232 -38.30 -29.06 30.62
C MET A 232 -38.97 -30.31 31.19
N GLY A 233 -39.19 -30.34 32.51
CA GLY A 233 -39.63 -31.55 33.17
C GLY A 233 -38.63 -32.70 33.02
N SER A 234 -39.05 -33.80 32.37
CA SER A 234 -38.19 -34.97 32.09
C SER A 234 -37.49 -34.89 30.72
N GLU A 235 -37.84 -33.93 29.88
CA GLU A 235 -37.23 -33.76 28.55
C GLU A 235 -35.96 -32.90 28.64
N THR A 236 -34.95 -33.27 27.87
CA THR A 236 -33.68 -32.58 27.76
C THR A 236 -33.23 -32.49 26.32
N GLY A 237 -32.58 -31.46 25.95
CA GLY A 237 -31.97 -31.28 24.63
C GLY A 237 -30.76 -30.41 24.64
N THR A 238 -30.00 -30.45 23.55
CA THR A 238 -28.86 -29.57 23.29
C THR A 238 -29.09 -28.93 21.94
N TYR A 239 -28.57 -27.71 21.79
CA TYR A 239 -28.51 -27.01 20.52
C TYR A 239 -27.16 -26.38 20.35
N GLY A 240 -26.81 -26.09 19.10
CA GLY A 240 -25.58 -25.37 18.78
C GLY A 240 -25.66 -24.84 17.36
N ASP A 241 -25.63 -23.53 17.24
CA ASP A 241 -25.70 -22.81 15.97
C ASP A 241 -24.44 -21.96 15.82
N GLN A 242 -23.90 -21.92 14.62
CA GLN A 242 -22.79 -21.05 14.27
C GLN A 242 -23.06 -20.36 12.93
N PHE A 243 -22.79 -19.11 12.90
CA PHE A 243 -22.68 -18.29 11.70
C PHE A 243 -21.26 -17.78 11.58
N SER A 244 -20.64 -17.97 10.41
CA SER A 244 -19.35 -17.35 10.08
C SER A 244 -19.48 -16.60 8.77
N PHE A 245 -18.84 -15.43 8.73
CA PHE A 245 -18.69 -14.60 7.56
C PHE A 245 -17.21 -14.27 7.39
N ASP A 246 -16.65 -14.66 6.27
CA ASP A 246 -15.27 -14.38 5.87
C ASP A 246 -15.28 -13.52 4.60
N PHE A 247 -14.58 -12.40 4.65
CA PHE A 247 -14.36 -11.54 3.51
C PHE A 247 -12.88 -11.19 3.41
N PHE A 248 -12.28 -11.36 2.24
CA PHE A 248 -10.87 -11.07 2.04
C PHE A 248 -10.59 -10.44 0.68
N ASP A 249 -9.58 -9.56 0.65
CA ASP A 249 -8.95 -9.03 -0.55
C ASP A 249 -7.43 -9.09 -0.40
N ILE A 250 -6.79 -9.84 -1.28
CA ILE A 250 -5.35 -10.09 -1.26
C ILE A 250 -4.78 -9.75 -2.63
N ILE A 251 -3.78 -8.86 -2.64
CA ILE A 251 -2.96 -8.58 -3.80
C ILE A 251 -1.55 -9.09 -3.55
N ASP A 252 -1.00 -9.82 -4.51
CA ASP A 252 0.39 -10.28 -4.51
C ASP A 252 1.07 -9.81 -5.79
N ASP A 253 1.91 -8.76 -5.67
CA ASP A 253 2.59 -8.07 -6.76
C ASP A 253 4.07 -8.47 -6.77
N LYS A 254 4.51 -9.12 -7.84
CA LYS A 254 5.91 -9.50 -8.09
C LYS A 254 6.47 -8.69 -9.24
N THR A 255 7.49 -7.91 -8.95
CA THR A 255 8.10 -6.99 -9.91
C THR A 255 9.57 -7.32 -10.12
N LEU A 256 9.97 -7.40 -11.39
CA LEU A 256 11.36 -7.40 -11.86
C LEU A 256 11.57 -6.16 -12.73
N GLU A 257 12.54 -5.32 -12.40
CA GLU A 257 12.90 -4.13 -13.18
C GLU A 257 14.41 -4.07 -13.38
N THR A 258 14.84 -3.72 -14.58
CA THR A 258 16.23 -3.37 -14.87
C THR A 258 16.27 -2.00 -15.52
N GLU A 259 17.08 -1.08 -14.97
CA GLU A 259 17.31 0.27 -15.46
C GLU A 259 18.79 0.46 -15.76
N LEU A 260 19.09 1.05 -16.89
CA LEU A 260 20.41 1.53 -17.31
C LEU A 260 20.42 3.04 -17.29
N SER A 261 21.37 3.65 -16.60
CA SER A 261 21.61 5.09 -16.57
C SER A 261 22.95 5.40 -17.23
N TRP A 262 22.90 6.10 -18.36
CA TRP A 262 24.09 6.39 -19.17
C TRP A 262 24.37 7.89 -19.29
N HIS A 263 25.61 8.26 -19.04
CA HIS A 263 26.14 9.64 -19.05
C HIS A 263 27.29 9.78 -20.04
N GLY A 264 27.24 9.05 -21.18
CA GLY A 264 28.31 9.00 -22.17
C GLY A 264 28.37 10.21 -23.11
N ILE A 265 27.28 10.93 -23.28
CA ILE A 265 27.18 12.14 -24.10
C ILE A 265 27.14 13.36 -23.17
N ALA A 266 27.93 14.38 -23.48
CA ALA A 266 27.94 15.62 -22.72
C ALA A 266 26.55 16.26 -22.72
N ASN A 267 26.12 16.75 -21.56
CA ASN A 267 24.82 17.41 -21.32
C ASN A 267 23.59 16.49 -21.48
N HIS A 268 23.78 15.17 -21.63
CA HIS A 268 22.70 14.19 -21.72
C HIS A 268 22.76 13.18 -20.56
N GLN A 269 21.60 12.84 -20.02
CA GLN A 269 21.41 11.76 -19.06
C GLN A 269 20.34 10.82 -19.58
N LEU A 270 20.79 9.76 -20.26
CA LEU A 270 19.93 8.75 -20.81
C LEU A 270 19.62 7.69 -19.77
N LYS A 271 18.33 7.39 -19.59
CA LYS A 271 17.83 6.29 -18.79
C LYS A 271 16.93 5.42 -19.64
N GLY A 272 17.10 4.13 -19.56
CA GLY A 272 16.21 3.18 -20.23
C GLY A 272 16.11 1.90 -19.44
N GLY A 273 15.01 1.19 -19.59
CA GLY A 273 14.82 -0.03 -18.82
C GLY A 273 13.62 -0.83 -19.25
N ALA A 274 13.51 -1.99 -18.63
CA ALA A 274 12.39 -2.91 -18.76
C ALA A 274 11.84 -3.28 -17.39
N GLN A 275 10.53 -3.47 -17.31
CA GLN A 275 9.84 -3.92 -16.11
C GLN A 275 8.86 -5.03 -16.49
N LEU A 276 8.88 -6.10 -15.70
CA LEU A 276 7.90 -7.17 -15.71
C LEU A 276 7.21 -7.19 -14.35
N LYS A 277 5.90 -7.06 -14.34
CA LYS A 277 5.07 -7.04 -13.14
C LYS A 277 3.97 -8.08 -13.28
N ARG A 278 3.90 -9.00 -12.33
CA ARG A 278 2.84 -10.01 -12.22
C ARG A 278 2.05 -9.72 -10.96
N VAL A 279 0.75 -9.55 -11.13
CA VAL A 279 -0.17 -9.25 -10.02
C VAL A 279 -1.23 -10.34 -9.95
N ASN A 280 -1.34 -10.96 -8.78
CA ASN A 280 -2.42 -11.88 -8.46
C ASN A 280 -3.42 -11.17 -7.56
N TYR A 281 -4.69 -11.28 -7.91
CA TYR A 281 -5.83 -10.76 -7.17
C TYR A 281 -6.61 -11.93 -6.61
N ASN A 282 -6.98 -11.87 -5.34
CA ASN A 282 -7.80 -12.89 -4.70
C ASN A 282 -8.82 -12.18 -3.80
N LEU A 283 -10.04 -12.02 -4.31
CA LEU A 283 -11.17 -11.39 -3.64
C LEU A 283 -12.23 -12.44 -3.39
N GLY A 284 -12.65 -12.61 -2.15
CA GLY A 284 -13.62 -13.62 -1.79
C GLY A 284 -14.55 -13.21 -0.66
N MET A 285 -15.72 -13.85 -0.66
CA MET A 285 -16.74 -13.71 0.38
C MET A 285 -17.35 -15.08 0.63
N GLU A 286 -17.28 -15.55 1.86
CA GLU A 286 -17.73 -16.88 2.26
C GLU A 286 -18.67 -16.76 3.47
N PHE A 287 -19.76 -17.53 3.46
CA PHE A 287 -20.68 -17.67 4.58
C PHE A 287 -20.74 -19.14 4.99
N GLU A 288 -20.70 -19.41 6.28
CA GLU A 288 -20.95 -20.71 6.86
C GLU A 288 -22.10 -20.60 7.86
N PHE A 289 -23.08 -21.44 7.70
CA PHE A 289 -24.16 -21.65 8.67
C PHE A 289 -24.09 -23.11 9.10
N SER A 290 -23.88 -23.37 10.37
CA SER A 290 -23.85 -24.71 10.91
C SER A 290 -24.71 -24.85 12.15
N ASN A 291 -25.31 -26.03 12.30
CA ASN A 291 -25.96 -26.47 13.53
C ASN A 291 -25.38 -27.84 13.92
N LEU A 292 -25.97 -28.50 14.94
CA LEU A 292 -25.50 -29.81 15.40
C LEU A 292 -25.45 -30.88 14.32
N ASP A 293 -26.33 -30.80 13.31
CA ASP A 293 -26.56 -31.86 12.32
C ASP A 293 -26.04 -31.52 10.93
N THR A 294 -26.02 -30.24 10.57
CA THR A 294 -25.76 -29.79 9.18
C THR A 294 -24.88 -28.57 9.12
N THR A 295 -24.13 -28.45 8.02
CA THR A 295 -23.35 -27.24 7.67
C THR A 295 -23.66 -26.84 6.24
N LEU A 296 -24.02 -25.59 6.05
CA LEU A 296 -24.25 -24.96 4.76
C LEU A 296 -23.15 -23.94 4.47
N PHE A 297 -22.48 -24.09 3.33
CA PHE A 297 -21.50 -23.13 2.82
C PHE A 297 -22.06 -22.38 1.63
N LEU A 298 -21.93 -21.06 1.65
CA LEU A 298 -22.24 -20.19 0.53
C LEU A 298 -21.00 -19.37 0.19
N ASN A 299 -20.64 -19.32 -1.07
CA ASN A 299 -19.48 -18.61 -1.58
C ASN A 299 -19.90 -17.71 -2.76
N PRO A 300 -20.62 -16.60 -2.48
CA PRO A 300 -21.19 -15.74 -3.52
C PRO A 300 -20.16 -14.95 -4.31
N LEU A 301 -18.94 -14.77 -3.77
CA LEU A 301 -17.87 -14.07 -4.41
C LEU A 301 -16.57 -14.86 -4.27
N ASN A 302 -16.00 -15.28 -5.40
CA ASN A 302 -14.70 -15.95 -5.46
C ASN A 302 -14.00 -15.56 -6.77
N MET A 303 -13.28 -14.45 -6.73
CA MET A 303 -12.53 -13.93 -7.88
C MET A 303 -11.04 -14.19 -7.65
N LYS A 304 -10.43 -14.90 -8.59
CA LYS A 304 -8.99 -15.16 -8.62
C LYS A 304 -8.48 -14.82 -10.01
N ASP A 305 -7.84 -13.67 -10.12
CA ASP A 305 -7.30 -13.19 -11.38
C ASP A 305 -5.79 -13.01 -11.30
N GLU A 306 -5.15 -13.15 -12.45
CA GLU A 306 -3.74 -12.89 -12.63
C GLU A 306 -3.53 -11.98 -13.83
N THR A 307 -2.73 -10.94 -13.65
CA THR A 307 -2.34 -10.05 -14.72
C THR A 307 -0.82 -9.94 -14.82
N VAL A 308 -0.33 -9.75 -16.03
CA VAL A 308 1.08 -9.48 -16.31
C VAL A 308 1.18 -8.18 -17.08
N GLU A 309 1.97 -7.25 -16.53
CA GLU A 309 2.32 -6.00 -17.19
C GLU A 309 3.79 -6.05 -17.61
N THR A 310 4.07 -5.93 -18.92
CA THR A 310 5.42 -5.80 -19.44
C THR A 310 5.62 -4.38 -19.95
N SER A 311 6.71 -3.73 -19.57
CA SER A 311 6.95 -2.35 -19.97
C SER A 311 8.40 -2.14 -20.38
N LEU A 312 8.57 -1.30 -21.40
CA LEU A 312 9.85 -0.74 -21.80
C LEU A 312 9.79 0.78 -21.67
N PHE A 313 10.81 1.40 -21.14
CA PHE A 313 10.87 2.85 -21.03
C PHE A 313 12.23 3.39 -21.42
N ILE A 314 12.22 4.60 -21.98
CA ILE A 314 13.42 5.37 -22.28
C ILE A 314 13.15 6.85 -21.98
N GLN A 315 14.19 7.54 -21.53
CA GLN A 315 14.12 8.95 -21.22
C GLN A 315 15.50 9.58 -21.38
N ASP A 316 15.53 10.76 -21.96
CA ASP A 316 16.72 11.64 -21.98
C ASP A 316 16.41 12.94 -21.23
N LYS A 317 17.31 13.30 -20.35
CA LYS A 317 17.40 14.67 -19.81
C LYS A 317 18.55 15.37 -20.53
N TRP A 318 18.23 16.37 -21.33
CA TRP A 318 19.16 17.12 -22.15
C TRP A 318 19.28 18.57 -21.66
N ASP A 319 20.43 18.90 -21.11
CA ASP A 319 20.80 20.26 -20.72
C ASP A 319 21.36 21.01 -21.96
N VAL A 320 20.46 21.61 -22.77
CA VAL A 320 20.80 22.30 -24.03
C VAL A 320 21.73 23.48 -23.77
N SER A 321 21.52 24.17 -22.65
CA SER A 321 22.34 25.26 -22.18
C SER A 321 22.23 25.41 -20.66
N SER A 322 22.99 26.32 -20.08
CA SER A 322 22.86 26.67 -18.65
C SER A 322 21.46 27.18 -18.25
N LYS A 323 20.65 27.59 -19.23
CA LYS A 323 19.29 28.12 -19.00
C LYS A 323 18.17 27.22 -19.46
N LEU A 324 18.41 26.26 -20.34
CA LEU A 324 17.39 25.47 -21.00
C LEU A 324 17.69 23.99 -20.87
N ALA A 325 16.76 23.25 -20.30
CA ALA A 325 16.80 21.80 -20.21
C ALA A 325 15.48 21.19 -20.68
N PHE A 326 15.60 20.09 -21.41
CA PHE A 326 14.48 19.24 -21.82
C PHE A 326 14.54 17.89 -21.08
N GLN A 327 13.38 17.29 -20.91
CA GLN A 327 13.24 15.91 -20.54
C GLN A 327 12.25 15.27 -21.51
N ILE A 328 12.71 14.33 -22.32
CA ILE A 328 11.92 13.66 -23.33
C ILE A 328 11.97 12.17 -23.07
N GLY A 329 10.84 11.52 -23.07
CA GLY A 329 10.78 10.08 -22.83
C GLY A 329 9.48 9.46 -23.28
N GLY A 330 9.43 8.14 -23.16
CA GLY A 330 8.23 7.35 -23.43
C GLY A 330 8.30 6.01 -22.72
N ARG A 331 7.13 5.48 -22.46
CA ARG A 331 6.92 4.14 -21.91
C ARG A 331 5.97 3.38 -22.81
N LEU A 332 6.38 2.19 -23.23
CA LEU A 332 5.56 1.22 -23.96
C LEU A 332 5.13 0.14 -22.98
N MET A 333 3.86 -0.20 -22.98
CA MET A 333 3.28 -1.17 -22.05
C MET A 333 2.43 -2.20 -22.79
N ASP A 334 2.58 -3.45 -22.38
CA ASP A 334 1.75 -4.58 -22.72
C ASP A 334 1.02 -5.04 -21.45
N TYR A 335 -0.28 -5.25 -21.54
CA TYR A 335 -1.11 -5.77 -20.45
C TYR A 335 -1.75 -7.08 -20.90
N SER A 336 -1.51 -8.15 -20.16
CA SER A 336 -1.81 -9.53 -20.58
C SER A 336 -3.27 -9.81 -20.95
N LEU A 337 -4.21 -9.03 -20.42
CA LEU A 337 -5.64 -9.17 -20.73
C LEU A 337 -6.08 -8.37 -21.95
N HIS A 338 -5.23 -7.50 -22.48
CA HIS A 338 -5.52 -6.69 -23.68
C HIS A 338 -4.63 -7.11 -24.84
N LYS A 339 -5.12 -6.90 -26.07
CA LYS A 339 -4.34 -7.18 -27.31
C LYS A 339 -3.55 -5.98 -27.81
N GLU A 340 -3.77 -4.83 -27.22
CA GLU A 340 -3.22 -3.56 -27.64
C GLU A 340 -1.97 -3.21 -26.84
N LEU A 341 -1.02 -2.54 -27.49
CA LEU A 341 0.12 -1.92 -26.85
C LEU A 341 -0.22 -0.47 -26.51
N TYR A 342 0.15 -0.04 -25.31
CA TYR A 342 -0.10 1.30 -24.80
C TYR A 342 1.19 2.11 -24.77
N PHE A 343 1.13 3.34 -25.28
CA PHE A 343 2.29 4.23 -25.31
C PHE A 343 2.05 5.51 -24.53
N ASP A 344 2.94 5.79 -23.60
CA ASP A 344 2.94 6.96 -22.72
C ASP A 344 4.06 7.93 -23.08
N PRO A 345 3.84 8.93 -23.97
CA PRO A 345 4.81 9.98 -24.22
C PRO A 345 4.95 10.90 -23.01
N ARG A 346 6.16 11.38 -22.77
CA ARG A 346 6.51 12.28 -21.67
C ARG A 346 7.40 13.40 -22.20
N PHE A 347 7.05 14.62 -21.86
CA PHE A 347 7.82 15.81 -22.19
C PHE A 347 7.91 16.74 -20.99
N GLY A 348 9.10 17.26 -20.72
CA GLY A 348 9.38 18.26 -19.71
C GLY A 348 10.29 19.32 -20.27
N LEU A 349 10.09 20.56 -19.84
CA LEU A 349 10.93 21.69 -20.15
C LEU A 349 11.19 22.50 -18.88
N LYS A 350 12.45 22.91 -18.66
CA LYS A 350 12.83 23.89 -17.66
C LYS A 350 13.59 25.02 -18.34
N TYR A 351 13.13 26.25 -18.15
CA TYR A 351 13.76 27.44 -18.67
C TYR A 351 14.05 28.45 -17.56
N LEU A 352 15.32 28.81 -17.40
CA LEU A 352 15.76 29.84 -16.47
C LEU A 352 15.67 31.23 -17.15
N LEU A 353 14.62 31.97 -16.86
CA LEU A 353 14.47 33.35 -17.30
C LEU A 353 15.57 34.24 -16.73
N ARG A 354 15.85 34.01 -15.43
CA ARG A 354 16.94 34.61 -14.67
C ARG A 354 17.55 33.57 -13.75
N GLN A 355 18.63 33.84 -13.07
CA GLN A 355 19.26 32.90 -12.13
C GLN A 355 18.34 32.52 -10.98
N ASP A 356 17.42 33.40 -10.62
CA ASP A 356 16.47 33.30 -9.51
C ASP A 356 15.03 32.98 -9.97
N LEU A 357 14.75 32.92 -11.29
CA LEU A 357 13.41 32.76 -11.84
C LEU A 357 13.39 31.65 -12.92
N SER A 358 12.64 30.61 -12.72
CA SER A 358 12.47 29.53 -13.69
C SER A 358 11.00 29.29 -14.07
N LEU A 359 10.80 28.90 -15.34
CA LEU A 359 9.57 28.35 -15.86
C LEU A 359 9.73 26.84 -16.07
N LYS A 360 8.66 26.07 -15.80
CA LYS A 360 8.63 24.62 -15.98
C LYS A 360 7.36 24.25 -16.74
N LEU A 361 7.47 23.35 -17.69
CA LEU A 361 6.34 22.75 -18.39
C LEU A 361 6.49 21.23 -18.35
N ALA A 362 5.40 20.52 -18.07
CA ALA A 362 5.35 19.06 -18.20
C ALA A 362 4.07 18.65 -18.93
N LEU A 363 4.24 17.74 -19.90
CA LEU A 363 3.16 17.14 -20.66
C LEU A 363 3.35 15.61 -20.64
N GLY A 364 2.27 14.85 -20.56
CA GLY A 364 2.37 13.39 -20.60
C GLY A 364 1.05 12.68 -20.57
N ARG A 365 1.06 11.46 -21.11
CA ARG A 365 -0.02 10.47 -21.00
C ARG A 365 0.38 9.36 -20.03
N TYR A 366 -0.60 8.82 -19.32
CA TYR A 366 -0.39 7.86 -18.22
C TYR A 366 -1.53 6.86 -18.20
N HIS A 367 -1.22 5.57 -18.45
CA HIS A 367 -2.20 4.48 -18.39
C HIS A 367 -2.17 3.79 -17.02
N GLN A 368 -3.33 3.24 -16.65
CA GLN A 368 -3.54 2.48 -15.43
C GLN A 368 -4.41 1.25 -15.71
N PHE A 369 -3.99 0.07 -15.17
CA PHE A 369 -4.66 -1.23 -15.38
C PHE A 369 -5.19 -1.84 -14.08
N LEU A 370 -5.30 -1.07 -13.02
CA LEU A 370 -5.70 -1.51 -11.70
C LEU A 370 -6.47 -0.39 -11.02
N THR A 371 -7.56 -0.70 -10.34
CA THR A 371 -8.42 0.28 -9.67
C THR A 371 -8.92 -0.26 -8.34
N ILE A 372 -9.55 0.61 -7.55
CA ILE A 372 -10.27 0.23 -6.34
C ILE A 372 -11.77 0.31 -6.64
N ALA A 373 -12.49 -0.78 -6.33
CA ALA A 373 -13.94 -0.75 -6.30
C ALA A 373 -14.39 -0.07 -5.00
N ASN A 374 -14.60 1.25 -5.04
CA ASN A 374 -15.11 2.01 -3.89
C ASN A 374 -16.42 2.68 -4.22
N PRO A 375 -17.40 2.69 -3.30
CA PRO A 375 -18.51 3.64 -3.36
C PRO A 375 -17.98 5.07 -3.19
N GLU A 376 -18.65 6.04 -3.81
CA GLU A 376 -18.24 7.46 -3.87
C GLU A 376 -18.13 8.18 -2.51
N ASP A 377 -18.53 7.55 -1.40
CA ASP A 377 -18.55 8.15 -0.06
C ASP A 377 -17.19 7.98 0.64
N GLU A 378 -16.35 9.01 0.55
CA GLU A 378 -14.94 9.01 0.95
C GLU A 378 -14.68 9.19 2.46
N THR A 379 -15.71 9.24 3.32
CA THR A 379 -15.56 9.76 4.69
C THR A 379 -14.79 8.84 5.64
N LEU A 380 -14.73 7.53 5.36
CA LEU A 380 -13.90 6.57 6.11
C LEU A 380 -13.44 5.44 5.18
N ARG A 381 -12.22 5.54 4.67
CA ARG A 381 -11.58 4.48 3.88
C ARG A 381 -10.96 3.43 4.79
N ILE A 382 -11.77 2.55 5.31
CA ILE A 382 -11.28 1.39 6.05
C ILE A 382 -10.98 0.23 5.09
N ILE A 383 -11.64 0.19 3.93
CA ILE A 383 -11.61 -0.95 3.02
C ILE A 383 -11.31 -0.46 1.60
N ASP A 384 -10.22 -0.95 1.03
CA ASP A 384 -9.84 -0.75 -0.38
C ASP A 384 -9.95 -2.11 -1.10
N PHE A 385 -10.90 -2.24 -2.03
CA PHE A 385 -11.03 -3.45 -2.86
C PHE A 385 -10.30 -3.25 -4.18
N TRP A 386 -9.15 -3.87 -4.30
CA TRP A 386 -8.33 -3.74 -5.48
C TRP A 386 -8.71 -4.75 -6.57
N LEU A 387 -8.91 -4.26 -7.77
CA LEU A 387 -9.27 -5.04 -8.94
C LEU A 387 -8.34 -4.76 -10.10
N GLY A 388 -7.92 -5.81 -10.82
CA GLY A 388 -7.31 -5.68 -12.14
C GLY A 388 -8.33 -5.24 -13.17
N LEU A 389 -7.88 -4.51 -14.19
CA LEU A 389 -8.75 -4.08 -15.28
C LEU A 389 -9.19 -5.29 -16.11
N PRO A 390 -10.50 -5.56 -16.26
CA PRO A 390 -11.00 -6.68 -17.06
C PRO A 390 -10.70 -6.53 -18.55
N ALA A 391 -10.63 -7.66 -19.28
CA ALA A 391 -10.32 -7.73 -20.69
C ALA A 391 -11.32 -7.00 -21.62
N ASP A 392 -12.56 -6.84 -21.16
CA ASP A 392 -13.66 -6.18 -21.90
C ASP A 392 -13.75 -4.67 -21.65
N ARG A 393 -12.88 -4.11 -20.81
CA ARG A 393 -12.84 -2.68 -20.50
C ARG A 393 -11.62 -2.02 -21.12
N PRO A 394 -11.76 -0.82 -21.71
CA PRO A 394 -10.62 -0.08 -22.23
C PRO A 394 -9.69 0.37 -21.09
N ALA A 395 -8.39 0.52 -21.39
CA ALA A 395 -7.42 1.00 -20.43
C ALA A 395 -7.79 2.40 -19.92
N MET A 396 -7.72 2.59 -18.60
CA MET A 396 -7.84 3.91 -18.00
C MET A 396 -6.61 4.74 -18.33
N TYR A 397 -6.76 6.02 -18.64
CA TYR A 397 -5.62 6.90 -18.84
C TYR A 397 -5.90 8.34 -18.43
N ALA A 398 -4.83 9.09 -18.21
CA ALA A 398 -4.89 10.52 -18.00
C ALA A 398 -3.88 11.26 -18.85
N ASP A 399 -4.30 12.40 -19.42
CA ASP A 399 -3.42 13.38 -20.05
C ASP A 399 -3.17 14.54 -19.10
N HIS A 400 -1.90 14.87 -18.87
CA HIS A 400 -1.47 15.95 -17.99
C HIS A 400 -0.83 17.08 -18.77
N ALA A 401 -1.18 18.31 -18.42
CA ALA A 401 -0.45 19.53 -18.79
C ALA A 401 -0.23 20.36 -17.53
N ILE A 402 1.03 20.65 -17.21
CA ILE A 402 1.42 21.33 -15.96
C ILE A 402 2.36 22.47 -16.33
N LEU A 403 2.05 23.68 -15.85
CA LEU A 403 2.90 24.86 -15.99
C LEU A 403 3.26 25.36 -14.59
N GLY A 404 4.56 25.54 -14.35
CA GLY A 404 5.09 26.00 -13.06
C GLY A 404 6.00 27.21 -13.19
N VAL A 405 5.98 28.05 -12.17
CA VAL A 405 6.90 29.18 -11.98
C VAL A 405 7.56 29.02 -10.62
N GLU A 406 8.87 29.18 -10.58
CA GLU A 406 9.64 29.11 -9.34
C GLU A 406 10.55 30.35 -9.25
N TYR A 407 10.43 31.09 -8.14
CA TYR A 407 11.22 32.29 -7.86
C TYR A 407 11.93 32.16 -6.51
N LEU A 408 13.25 32.31 -6.52
CA LEU A 408 14.09 32.36 -5.31
C LEU A 408 14.50 33.83 -5.03
N SER A 409 13.96 34.39 -3.95
CA SER A 409 14.28 35.76 -3.56
C SER A 409 15.71 35.87 -2.98
N GLU A 410 16.29 37.09 -2.97
CA GLU A 410 17.59 37.39 -2.36
C GLU A 410 17.67 37.01 -0.87
N LYS A 411 16.54 36.95 -0.17
CA LYS A 411 16.42 36.53 1.23
C LYS A 411 16.24 35.02 1.41
N ASN A 412 16.51 34.22 0.39
CA ASN A 412 16.32 32.77 0.37
C ASN A 412 14.85 32.30 0.57
N TRP A 413 13.86 33.13 0.24
CA TRP A 413 12.47 32.74 0.15
C TRP A 413 12.21 32.08 -1.21
N LEU A 414 11.70 30.84 -1.19
CA LEU A 414 11.33 30.14 -2.39
C LEU A 414 9.81 30.22 -2.60
N PHE A 415 9.40 30.86 -3.70
CA PHE A 415 8.02 30.95 -4.13
C PHE A 415 7.80 29.99 -5.30
N ARG A 416 6.77 29.16 -5.23
CA ARG A 416 6.33 28.27 -6.29
C ARG A 416 4.86 28.48 -6.57
N ALA A 417 4.51 28.56 -7.85
CA ALA A 417 3.13 28.56 -8.33
C ALA A 417 3.03 27.55 -9.47
N GLU A 418 2.05 26.68 -9.41
CA GLU A 418 1.80 25.68 -10.42
C GLU A 418 0.32 25.70 -10.80
N THR A 419 0.04 25.63 -12.09
CA THR A 419 -1.28 25.35 -12.63
C THR A 419 -1.24 24.05 -13.41
N TYR A 420 -2.32 23.29 -13.37
CA TYR A 420 -2.38 22.02 -14.07
C TYR A 420 -3.76 21.79 -14.68
N TYR A 421 -3.75 21.06 -15.80
CA TYR A 421 -4.91 20.45 -16.40
C TYR A 421 -4.67 18.95 -16.49
N LYS A 422 -5.61 18.15 -15.96
CA LYS A 422 -5.59 16.70 -16.06
C LYS A 422 -6.93 16.24 -16.60
N HIS A 423 -6.88 15.47 -17.67
CA HIS A 423 -8.04 14.86 -18.28
C HIS A 423 -7.96 13.35 -18.10
N PHE A 424 -9.00 12.77 -17.49
CA PHE A 424 -9.08 11.35 -17.19
C PHE A 424 -10.14 10.71 -18.08
N GLU A 425 -9.83 9.53 -18.63
CA GLU A 425 -10.77 8.76 -19.44
C GLU A 425 -10.83 7.30 -19.00
N ASN A 426 -11.97 6.68 -19.30
CA ASN A 426 -12.28 5.27 -19.02
C ASN A 426 -12.21 4.91 -17.55
N LEU A 427 -12.50 5.85 -16.65
CA LEU A 427 -12.54 5.58 -15.21
C LEU A 427 -13.62 4.54 -14.89
N ILE A 428 -13.27 3.58 -14.05
CA ILE A 428 -14.21 2.57 -13.56
C ILE A 428 -14.81 3.10 -12.26
N THR A 429 -16.14 3.15 -12.20
CA THR A 429 -16.90 3.48 -10.99
C THR A 429 -17.93 2.39 -10.75
N LEU A 430 -18.29 2.15 -9.49
CA LEU A 430 -19.42 1.28 -9.17
C LEU A 430 -20.72 1.93 -9.61
N LYS A 431 -21.59 1.16 -10.25
CA LYS A 431 -22.92 1.60 -10.62
C LYS A 431 -23.75 1.76 -9.36
N GLN A 432 -24.10 2.99 -8.99
CA GLN A 432 -25.07 3.22 -7.92
C GLN A 432 -26.46 2.76 -8.38
N GLY A 433 -27.14 1.90 -7.61
CA GLY A 433 -28.59 1.73 -7.67
C GLY A 433 -29.19 0.44 -8.19
N GLU A 434 -28.43 -0.66 -8.36
CA GLU A 434 -29.05 -1.95 -8.77
C GLU A 434 -29.02 -3.06 -7.69
N LEU A 435 -28.59 -2.77 -6.48
CA LEU A 435 -28.51 -3.83 -5.45
C LEU A 435 -29.85 -4.17 -4.76
N PHE A 436 -30.90 -3.35 -4.89
CA PHE A 436 -32.21 -3.58 -4.28
C PHE A 436 -33.36 -2.93 -5.07
N THR A 437 -33.57 -3.29 -6.33
CA THR A 437 -34.91 -3.18 -6.92
C THR A 437 -35.55 -4.55 -6.85
N GLU A 438 -36.35 -4.79 -5.83
CA GLU A 438 -37.41 -5.79 -5.91
C GLU A 438 -38.30 -5.38 -7.10
N GLU A 439 -38.32 -6.19 -8.17
CA GLU A 439 -39.42 -6.23 -9.11
C GLU A 439 -40.62 -6.74 -8.33
N THR A 440 -41.46 -5.82 -7.84
CA THR A 440 -42.83 -6.15 -7.47
C THR A 440 -43.66 -6.09 -8.75
N ASP A 441 -43.89 -7.24 -9.37
CA ASP A 441 -45.06 -7.50 -10.22
C ASP A 441 -46.30 -7.79 -9.37
#